data_d4d79f7ea1fa70ba785c7396fda5c705
#
_entry.id   d4d79f7ea1fa70ba785c7396fda5c705
#
_cell.length_a   1.000
_cell.length_b   1.000
_cell.length_c   1.000
_cell.angle_alpha   90.00
_cell.angle_beta   90.00
_cell.angle_gamma   90.00
#
_symmetry.space_group_name_H-M   'P 1'
#
loop_
_entity.id
_entity.type
_entity.pdbx_description
1 polymer ?
#
loop_
_entity_poly.entity_id
_entity_poly.type
_entity_poly.pdbx_seq_one_letter_code
_entity_poly.pdbx_strand_id
1 'polypeptide(L)' 'SSPSSGKRKSSVRAPHIRLLGDTAVVAYVRLVQNTTSTSQHSTTAFEETRIWHKTKDGWKNVHFHRSNVGKIELS' A
#
# COMPACT_ATOMS: atom_id res chain seq x y z
N SER A 1 -10.74 -1.02 -15.11
CA SER A 1 -9.62 -0.11 -14.97
C SER A 1 -9.50 0.74 -16.22
N SER A 2 -8.88 1.86 -16.08
CA SER A 2 -8.72 2.77 -17.18
C SER A 2 -7.29 2.70 -17.71
N PRO A 3 -7.08 2.05 -18.82
CA PRO A 3 -5.75 1.93 -19.36
C PRO A 3 -5.24 3.22 -20.00
N SER A 4 -6.12 4.14 -20.27
CA SER A 4 -5.74 5.32 -21.02
C SER A 4 -4.69 6.14 -20.31
N SER A 5 -4.73 6.20 -19.02
CA SER A 5 -3.73 6.96 -18.30
C SER A 5 -2.49 6.15 -18.02
N GLY A 6 -2.62 4.88 -17.76
CA GLY A 6 -1.57 3.90 -17.68
C GLY A 6 -0.22 4.28 -17.11
N LYS A 7 -0.11 5.43 -16.53
CA LYS A 7 1.19 5.94 -16.14
C LYS A 7 1.53 5.68 -14.69
N ARG A 8 0.57 5.17 -13.96
CA ARG A 8 0.75 4.91 -12.56
C ARG A 8 0.08 3.61 -12.20
N LYS A 9 0.85 2.71 -11.64
CA LYS A 9 0.34 1.43 -11.17
C LYS A 9 0.72 1.27 -9.72
N SER A 10 -0.17 0.66 -8.97
CA SER A 10 0.14 0.29 -7.61
C SER A 10 -0.23 -1.16 -7.40
N SER A 11 0.55 -1.83 -6.59
CA SER A 11 0.29 -3.21 -6.22
C SER A 11 0.63 -3.38 -4.76
N VAL A 12 -0.02 -4.36 -4.14
CA VAL A 12 0.17 -4.67 -2.74
C VAL A 12 0.86 -6.02 -2.66
N ARG A 13 1.94 -6.07 -1.88
CA ARG A 13 2.71 -7.29 -1.72
C ARG A 13 2.87 -7.64 -0.26
N ALA A 14 3.01 -8.94 -0.01
CA ALA A 14 3.30 -9.48 1.31
C ALA A 14 2.32 -8.99 2.37
N PRO A 15 1.00 -9.12 2.14
CA PRO A 15 0.06 -8.72 3.17
C PRO A 15 0.22 -9.61 4.40
N HIS A 16 0.20 -8.97 5.55
CA HIS A 16 0.34 -9.64 6.82
C HIS A 16 -0.82 -9.21 7.70
N ILE A 17 -1.59 -10.16 8.17
CA ILE A 17 -2.76 -9.86 8.98
C ILE A 17 -2.63 -10.59 10.29
N ARG A 18 -2.76 -9.84 11.38
CA ARG A 18 -2.75 -10.41 12.72
C ARG A 18 -4.01 -9.99 13.46
N LEU A 19 -4.69 -10.97 14.00
CA LEU A 19 -5.90 -10.71 14.77
C LEU A 19 -5.58 -10.83 16.24
N LEU A 20 -5.96 -9.81 17.01
CA LEU A 20 -5.75 -9.77 18.44
C LEU A 20 -7.09 -9.39 19.09
N GLY A 21 -7.92 -10.40 19.35
CA GLY A 21 -9.25 -10.14 19.88
C GLY A 21 -10.06 -9.32 18.91
N ASP A 22 -10.47 -8.12 19.34
CA ASP A 22 -11.27 -7.22 18.50
C ASP A 22 -10.42 -6.27 17.70
N THR A 23 -9.14 -6.56 17.59
CA THR A 23 -8.21 -5.68 16.87
C THR A 23 -7.56 -6.47 15.75
N ALA A 24 -7.46 -5.87 14.58
CA ALA A 24 -6.77 -6.45 13.44
C ALA A 24 -5.67 -5.51 13.00
N VAL A 25 -4.47 -6.05 12.86
CA VAL A 25 -3.34 -5.29 12.34
C VAL A 25 -3.04 -5.81 10.94
N VAL A 26 -3.09 -4.92 9.96
CA VAL A 26 -2.83 -5.28 8.58
C VAL A 26 -1.61 -4.50 8.12
N ALA A 27 -0.58 -5.21 7.72
CA ALA A 27 0.65 -4.60 7.23
C ALA A 27 0.95 -5.14 5.85
N TYR A 28 1.39 -4.27 4.95
CA TYR A 28 1.72 -4.68 3.60
C TYR A 28 2.68 -3.68 2.98
N VAL A 29 3.28 -4.08 1.89
CA VAL A 29 4.13 -3.21 1.10
C VAL A 29 3.36 -2.80 -0.14
N ARG A 30 3.26 -1.50 -0.37
CA ARG A 30 2.64 -0.96 -1.57
C ARG A 30 3.73 -0.49 -2.52
N LEU A 31 3.69 -1.00 -3.73
CA LEU A 31 4.61 -0.59 -4.77
C LEU A 31 3.88 0.32 -5.74
N VAL A 32 4.44 1.49 -5.97
CA VAL A 32 3.88 2.46 -6.90
C VAL A 32 4.86 2.64 -8.04
N GLN A 33 4.43 2.31 -9.24
CA GLN A 33 5.24 2.47 -10.43
C GLN A 33 4.82 3.72 -11.17
N ASN A 34 5.81 4.50 -11.57
CA ASN A 34 5.59 5.69 -12.37
C ASN A 34 6.39 5.57 -13.65
N THR A 35 5.77 6.00 -14.75
CA THR A 35 6.41 6.05 -16.03
C THR A 35 6.49 7.51 -16.46
N THR A 36 7.68 7.99 -16.74
CA THR A 36 7.84 9.35 -17.20
C THR A 36 7.66 9.41 -18.72
N SER A 37 7.59 10.62 -19.23
CA SER A 37 7.44 10.82 -20.67
C SER A 37 8.67 10.34 -21.46
N THR A 38 9.79 10.15 -20.79
CA THR A 38 11.00 9.65 -21.41
C THR A 38 11.11 8.15 -21.32
N SER A 39 10.04 7.47 -20.96
CA SER A 39 10.00 6.02 -20.84
C SER A 39 10.83 5.47 -19.68
N GLN A 40 11.20 6.33 -18.78
CA GLN A 40 11.86 5.87 -17.57
C GLN A 40 10.82 5.38 -16.58
N HIS A 41 11.16 4.31 -15.90
CA HIS A 41 10.29 3.71 -14.91
C HIS A 41 10.92 3.83 -13.54
N SER A 42 10.14 4.18 -12.57
CA SER A 42 10.58 4.16 -11.18
C SER A 42 9.53 3.50 -10.33
N THR A 43 9.99 2.79 -9.32
CA THR A 43 9.11 2.13 -8.37
C THR A 43 9.43 2.63 -6.99
N THR A 44 8.43 3.11 -6.30
CA THR A 44 8.56 3.54 -4.92
C THR A 44 7.84 2.55 -4.04
N ALA A 45 8.50 2.10 -3.00
CA ALA A 45 7.92 1.14 -2.07
C ALA A 45 7.55 1.85 -0.78
N PHE A 46 6.32 1.61 -0.34
CA PHE A 46 5.81 2.14 0.92
C PHE A 46 5.39 0.98 1.78
N GLU A 47 5.78 1.04 3.04
CA GLU A 47 5.27 0.10 4.03
C GLU A 47 4.11 0.77 4.74
N GLU A 48 2.94 0.14 4.67
CA GLU A 48 1.72 0.68 5.26
C GLU A 48 1.19 -0.29 6.29
N THR A 49 0.76 0.26 7.41
CA THR A 49 0.17 -0.52 8.48
C THR A 49 -1.16 0.12 8.85
N ARG A 50 -2.20 -0.70 8.91
CA ARG A 50 -3.52 -0.25 9.32
C ARG A 50 -3.96 -1.07 10.52
N ILE A 51 -4.55 -0.39 11.48
CA ILE A 51 -5.11 -1.06 12.64
C ILE A 51 -6.60 -0.85 12.63
N TRP A 52 -7.34 -1.96 12.69
CA TRP A 52 -8.78 -1.96 12.68
C TRP A 52 -9.27 -2.45 14.02
N HIS A 53 -10.34 -1.84 14.50
CA HIS A 53 -10.96 -2.24 15.75
C HIS A 53 -12.41 -2.61 15.48
N LYS A 54 -12.84 -3.74 16.03
CA LYS A 54 -14.20 -4.20 15.86
C LYS A 54 -15.11 -3.51 16.87
N THR A 55 -16.16 -2.88 16.37
CA THR A 55 -17.15 -2.21 17.19
C THR A 55 -18.51 -2.84 16.94
N LYS A 56 -19.53 -2.33 17.62
CA LYS A 56 -20.88 -2.79 17.39
C LYS A 56 -21.32 -2.59 15.95
N ASP A 57 -20.80 -1.58 15.31
CA ASP A 57 -21.18 -1.24 13.94
C ASP A 57 -20.25 -1.83 12.89
N GLY A 58 -19.31 -2.66 13.32
CA GLY A 58 -18.36 -3.29 12.41
C GLY A 58 -16.94 -2.86 12.65
N TRP A 59 -16.08 -3.17 11.70
CA TRP A 59 -14.66 -2.85 11.81
C TRP A 59 -14.41 -1.41 11.41
N LYS A 60 -13.64 -0.70 12.22
CA LYS A 60 -13.27 0.68 11.95
C LYS A 60 -11.76 0.83 11.97
N ASN A 61 -11.24 1.58 11.01
CA ASN A 61 -9.82 1.88 10.97
C ASN A 61 -9.52 2.94 12.01
N VAL A 62 -8.69 2.59 12.99
CA VAL A 62 -8.38 3.50 14.09
C VAL A 62 -6.96 4.03 14.01
N HIS A 63 -6.14 3.49 13.09
CA HIS A 63 -4.77 3.95 12.95
C HIS A 63 -4.26 3.60 11.57
N PHE A 64 -3.47 4.49 11.00
CA PHE A 64 -2.81 4.27 9.73
C PHE A 64 -1.41 4.85 9.79
N HIS A 65 -0.44 4.06 9.38
CA HIS A 65 0.94 4.49 9.32
C HIS A 65 1.53 4.12 7.98
N ARG A 66 2.28 5.04 7.40
CA ARG A 66 2.97 4.79 6.14
C ARG A 66 4.40 5.26 6.28
N SER A 67 5.33 4.46 5.80
CA SER A 67 6.71 4.90 5.71
C SER A 67 7.26 4.56 4.34
N ASN A 68 8.12 5.41 3.84
CA ASN A 68 8.78 5.22 2.56
C ASN A 68 10.01 4.34 2.82
N VAL A 69 10.06 3.17 2.20
CA VAL A 69 11.17 2.24 2.43
C VAL A 69 12.17 2.23 1.29
N GLY A 70 11.89 2.95 0.22
CA GLY A 70 12.88 3.06 -0.82
C GLY A 70 12.30 3.35 -2.18
N LYS A 71 13.18 3.71 -3.07
CA LYS A 71 12.84 3.98 -4.46
C LYS A 71 13.78 3.18 -5.33
N ILE A 72 13.20 2.45 -6.27
CA ILE A 72 13.97 1.65 -7.20
C ILE A 72 13.77 2.25 -8.58
N GLU A 73 14.87 2.57 -9.22
CA GLU A 73 14.82 3.11 -10.58
C GLU A 73 15.26 2.04 -11.56
N LEU A 74 14.43 1.86 -12.56
CA LEU A 74 14.73 0.93 -13.65
C LEU A 74 14.87 1.74 -14.91
N SER A 75 16.02 1.75 -15.45
CA SER A 75 16.27 2.51 -16.67
C SER A 75 16.43 1.60 -17.88
#